data_d9d160648bbd7bb4b1c3a8f5fa26f8e7
#
_entry.id   d9d160648bbd7bb4b1c3a8f5fa26f8e7
#
_cell.length_a   1.000
_cell.length_b   1.000
_cell.length_c   1.000
_cell.angle_alpha   90.00
_cell.angle_beta   90.00
_cell.angle_gamma   90.00
#
_symmetry.space_group_name_H-M   'P 1'
#
loop_
_entity.id
_entity.type
_entity.pdbx_description
1 polymer ?
#
loop_
_entity_poly.entity_id
_entity_poly.type
_entity_poly.pdbx_seq_one_letter_code
_entity_poly.pdbx_strand_id
1 'polypeptide(L)' 'MSDLLERMRSNPRGDWSMRDVERVCLEHAIGCAPPKGGGSHYKISDRRIFSILTVPSRRPIKPVYIRKLVAFIDAVRELP' A
#
# COMPACT_ATOMS: atom_id res chain seq x y z
N MET A 1 -6.55 -10.37 -14.75
CA MET A 1 -6.66 -9.12 -14.01
C MET A 1 -6.72 -9.42 -12.52
N SER A 2 -5.91 -8.74 -11.73
CA SER A 2 -5.88 -8.99 -10.29
C SER A 2 -6.99 -8.23 -9.57
N ASP A 3 -7.58 -8.84 -8.56
CA ASP A 3 -8.56 -8.21 -7.69
C ASP A 3 -7.99 -7.90 -6.31
N LEU A 4 -6.66 -7.82 -6.20
CA LEU A 4 -5.97 -7.66 -4.92
C LEU A 4 -6.44 -6.43 -4.15
N LEU A 5 -6.59 -5.29 -4.82
CA LEU A 5 -7.09 -4.08 -4.19
C LEU A 5 -8.48 -4.28 -3.59
N GLU A 6 -9.37 -4.93 -4.32
CA GLU A 6 -10.73 -5.20 -3.83
C GLU A 6 -10.74 -6.17 -2.67
N ARG A 7 -9.84 -7.14 -2.67
CA ARG A 7 -9.71 -8.07 -1.56
C ARG A 7 -9.21 -7.36 -0.30
N MET A 8 -8.24 -6.45 -0.46
CA MET A 8 -7.78 -5.62 0.66
C MET A 8 -8.89 -4.72 1.18
N ARG A 9 -9.67 -4.13 0.26
CA ARG A 9 -10.79 -3.26 0.61
C ARG A 9 -11.84 -4.00 1.44
N SER A 10 -12.20 -5.19 1.00
CA SER A 10 -13.25 -5.97 1.67
C SER A 10 -12.76 -6.70 2.91
N ASN A 11 -11.45 -6.91 3.05
CA ASN A 11 -10.91 -7.63 4.20
C ASN A 11 -9.60 -7.01 4.71
N PRO A 12 -9.65 -5.78 5.27
CA PRO A 12 -8.44 -5.15 5.79
C PRO A 12 -7.79 -5.92 6.93
N ARG A 13 -8.54 -6.78 7.59
CA ARG A 13 -8.06 -7.59 8.72
C ARG A 13 -7.43 -8.90 8.29
N GLY A 14 -7.29 -9.14 6.99
CA GLY A 14 -6.65 -10.34 6.47
C GLY A 14 -5.18 -10.40 6.83
N ASP A 15 -4.58 -11.56 6.58
CA ASP A 15 -3.15 -11.78 6.84
C ASP A 15 -2.33 -11.21 5.69
N TRP A 16 -2.31 -9.89 5.59
CA TRP A 16 -1.61 -9.20 4.52
C TRP A 16 -0.13 -9.04 4.86
N SER A 17 0.72 -9.27 3.85
CA SER A 17 2.16 -9.11 4.01
C SER A 17 2.66 -7.88 3.23
N MET A 18 3.91 -7.48 3.49
CA MET A 18 4.50 -6.39 2.72
C MET A 18 4.63 -6.77 1.23
N ARG A 19 4.82 -8.05 0.93
CA ARG A 19 4.83 -8.52 -0.47
C ARG A 19 3.51 -8.21 -1.16
N ASP A 20 2.37 -8.36 -0.44
CA ASP A 20 1.06 -8.02 -0.98
C ASP A 20 0.95 -6.52 -1.22
N VAL A 21 1.48 -5.71 -0.30
CA VAL A 21 1.50 -4.24 -0.44
C VAL A 21 2.33 -3.84 -1.66
N GLU A 22 3.52 -4.41 -1.81
CA GLU A 22 4.38 -4.14 -2.96
C GLU A 22 3.67 -4.51 -4.27
N ARG A 23 2.98 -5.65 -4.28
CA ARG A 23 2.29 -6.14 -5.45
C ARG A 23 1.14 -5.22 -5.87
N VAL A 24 0.30 -4.80 -4.92
CA VAL A 24 -0.82 -3.92 -5.26
C VAL A 24 -0.33 -2.56 -5.72
N CYS A 25 0.76 -2.06 -5.13
CA CYS A 25 1.36 -0.81 -5.58
C CYS A 25 1.88 -0.94 -7.01
N LEU A 26 2.56 -2.04 -7.32
CA LEU A 26 3.07 -2.30 -8.66
C LEU A 26 1.93 -2.37 -9.69
N GLU A 27 0.84 -3.02 -9.34
CA GLU A 27 -0.33 -3.14 -10.24
C GLU A 27 -0.94 -1.78 -10.59
N HIS A 28 -0.76 -0.79 -9.73
CA HIS A 28 -1.31 0.55 -9.93
C HIS A 28 -0.25 1.60 -10.23
N ALA A 29 0.99 1.16 -10.51
CA ALA A 29 2.12 2.04 -10.84
C ALA A 29 2.40 3.07 -9.74
N ILE A 30 2.29 2.65 -8.49
CA ILE A 30 2.54 3.48 -7.31
C ILE A 30 3.87 3.07 -6.70
N GLY A 31 4.67 4.04 -6.28
CA GLY A 31 5.96 3.78 -5.68
C GLY A 31 5.85 3.13 -4.31
N CYS A 32 6.67 2.12 -4.08
CA CYS A 32 6.75 1.45 -2.79
C CYS A 32 8.24 1.20 -2.50
N ALA A 33 8.83 2.05 -1.68
CA ALA A 33 10.27 2.04 -1.43
C ALA A 33 10.57 1.39 -0.08
N PRO A 34 11.52 0.42 -0.06
CA PRO A 34 11.97 -0.15 1.20
C PRO A 34 12.73 0.90 2.01
N PRO A 35 12.82 0.71 3.34
CA PRO A 35 13.57 1.64 4.17
C PRO A 35 15.06 1.58 3.87
N LYS A 36 15.73 2.72 3.96
CA LYS A 36 17.17 2.77 3.85
C LYS A 36 17.77 2.29 5.15
N GLY A 37 18.85 1.51 5.06
CA GLY A 37 19.58 1.08 6.24
C GLY A 37 18.91 0.00 7.08
N GLY A 38 17.94 -0.72 6.53
CA GLY A 38 17.39 -1.91 7.17
C GLY A 38 16.26 -1.70 8.16
N GLY A 39 15.57 -0.58 8.11
CA GLY A 39 14.39 -0.36 8.95
C GLY A 39 13.19 -1.19 8.48
N SER A 40 12.05 -1.00 9.14
CA SER A 40 10.84 -1.78 8.86
C SER A 40 9.72 -0.97 8.21
N HIS A 41 9.95 0.31 7.91
CA HIS A 41 8.91 1.20 7.42
C HIS A 41 9.10 1.46 5.93
N TYR A 42 8.17 0.96 5.13
CA TYR A 42 8.15 1.20 3.70
C TYR A 42 7.39 2.49 3.41
N LYS A 43 7.83 3.21 2.38
CA LYS A 43 7.18 4.47 1.97
C LYS A 43 6.43 4.26 0.67
N ILE A 44 5.13 4.53 0.72
CA ILE A 44 4.25 4.48 -0.44
C ILE A 44 4.09 5.92 -0.93
N SER A 45 4.41 6.17 -2.18
CA SER A 45 4.35 7.53 -2.73
C SER A 45 3.98 7.51 -4.19
N ASP A 46 3.42 8.64 -4.65
CA ASP A 46 3.12 8.86 -6.05
C ASP A 46 3.40 10.33 -6.35
N ARG A 47 4.04 10.59 -7.49
CA ARG A 47 4.44 11.96 -7.86
C ARG A 47 3.26 12.93 -8.03
N ARG A 48 2.04 12.40 -8.15
CA ARG A 48 0.83 13.20 -8.32
C ARG A 48 0.18 13.59 -6.99
N ILE A 49 0.67 13.02 -5.88
CA ILE A 49 0.12 13.25 -4.55
C ILE A 49 1.26 13.62 -3.60
N PHE A 50 1.08 14.70 -2.83
CA PHE A 50 2.10 15.12 -1.85
C PHE A 50 2.22 14.18 -0.67
N SER A 51 1.12 13.56 -0.27
CA SER A 51 1.13 12.68 0.90
C SER A 51 2.00 11.46 0.68
N ILE A 52 2.73 11.08 1.71
CA ILE A 52 3.49 9.83 1.73
C ILE A 52 2.89 8.96 2.81
N LEU A 53 2.55 7.73 2.44
CA LEU A 53 2.03 6.75 3.39
C LEU A 53 3.19 5.86 3.83
N THR A 54 3.42 5.79 5.13
CA THR A 54 4.45 4.92 5.71
C THR A 54 3.77 3.68 6.30
N VAL A 55 4.23 2.50 5.87
CA VAL A 55 3.64 1.23 6.29
C VAL A 55 4.71 0.34 6.92
N PRO A 56 4.53 -0.06 8.21
CA PRO A 56 5.43 -1.02 8.82
C PRO A 56 5.30 -2.39 8.14
N SER A 57 6.44 -3.05 7.93
CA SER A 57 6.47 -4.33 7.20
C SER A 57 6.10 -5.55 8.03
N ARG A 58 5.83 -5.37 9.31
CA ARG A 58 5.51 -6.50 10.19
C ARG A 58 4.21 -7.17 9.75
N ARG A 59 4.26 -8.50 9.61
CA ARG A 59 3.10 -9.31 9.24
C ARG A 59 2.33 -9.76 10.46
N PRO A 60 0.98 -9.70 10.44
CA PRO A 60 0.19 -9.12 9.35
C PRO A 60 0.24 -7.59 9.36
N ILE A 61 0.12 -7.00 8.20
CA ILE A 61 -0.02 -5.54 8.09
C ILE A 61 -1.31 -5.14 8.81
N LYS A 62 -1.22 -4.20 9.73
CA LYS A 62 -2.39 -3.82 10.53
C LYS A 62 -3.51 -3.23 9.67
N PRO A 63 -4.77 -3.51 10.02
CA PRO A 63 -5.92 -3.03 9.22
C PRO A 63 -5.91 -1.53 8.95
N VAL A 64 -5.45 -0.72 9.90
CA VAL A 64 -5.38 0.74 9.72
C VAL A 64 -4.50 1.10 8.50
N TYR A 65 -3.40 0.37 8.31
CA TYR A 65 -2.51 0.64 7.18
C TYR A 65 -3.08 0.11 5.87
N ILE A 66 -3.78 -1.01 5.91
CA ILE A 66 -4.46 -1.53 4.71
C ILE A 66 -5.54 -0.56 4.26
N ARG A 67 -6.34 -0.02 5.19
CA ARG A 67 -7.35 0.99 4.86
C ARG A 67 -6.73 2.25 4.26
N LYS A 68 -5.62 2.72 4.84
CA LYS A 68 -4.91 3.89 4.34
C LYS A 68 -4.33 3.62 2.95
N LEU A 69 -3.81 2.43 2.72
CA LEU A 69 -3.27 2.04 1.42
C LEU A 69 -4.36 2.03 0.36
N VAL A 70 -5.50 1.43 0.67
CA VAL A 70 -6.64 1.41 -0.27
C VAL A 70 -7.07 2.84 -0.60
N ALA A 71 -7.20 3.69 0.42
CA ALA A 71 -7.58 5.09 0.21
C ALA A 71 -6.56 5.84 -0.64
N PHE A 72 -5.26 5.58 -0.42
CA PHE A 72 -4.19 6.19 -1.20
C PHE A 72 -4.29 5.80 -2.68
N ILE A 73 -4.47 4.50 -2.94
CA ILE A 73 -4.59 4.00 -4.31
C ILE A 73 -5.83 4.56 -4.98
N ASP A 74 -6.95 4.60 -4.26
CA ASP A 74 -8.18 5.19 -4.80
C ASP A 74 -7.98 6.66 -5.17
N ALA A 75 -7.28 7.42 -4.34
CA ALA A 75 -7.00 8.82 -4.61
C ALA A 75 -6.17 8.99 -5.89
N VAL A 76 -5.16 8.16 -6.08
CA VAL A 76 -4.34 8.18 -7.29
C VAL A 76 -5.19 7.84 -8.52
N ARG A 77 -6.05 6.83 -8.42
CA ARG A 77 -6.88 6.37 -9.54
C ARG A 77 -7.94 7.39 -9.96
N GLU A 78 -8.34 8.27 -9.05
CA GLU A 78 -9.33 9.32 -9.34
C GLU A 78 -8.72 10.54 -10.01
N LEU A 79 -7.40 10.64 -10.07
CA LEU A 79 -6.73 11.76 -10.73
C LEU A 79 -6.91 11.66 -12.25
N PRO A 80 -7.13 12.81 -12.94
CA PRO A 80 -7.26 12.83 -14.40
C PRO A 80 -5.96 12.49 -15.12
#